data_a10457ce2ff1ee74848310547a6f6ae6
#
_entry.id   a10457ce2ff1ee74848310547a6f6ae6
#
_cell.length_a   1.000
_cell.length_b   1.000
_cell.length_c   1.000
_cell.angle_alpha   90.00
_cell.angle_beta   90.00
_cell.angle_gamma   90.00
#
_symmetry.space_group_name_H-M   'P 1'
#
loop_
_entity.id
_entity.type
_entity.pdbx_description
1 polymer ?
#
loop_
_entity_poly.entity_id
_entity_poly.type
_entity_poly.pdbx_seq_one_letter_code
_entity_poly.pdbx_strand_id
1 'polypeptide(L)'
;MNIVVLTLHNPFDFDFNNWLSNKEHNIFLFLDKHSITCSETEFYNYSQNFKKVMHFDNYINNGLIEYEILQIHNDFKVDCIMSFGEDDILRASRLRKKLNIFGAEEKFEIYFRDKVKMKEHAVNCNIATPKFSALNTPLDLINFYQEINAPIFVKPRSASGSVFTKKISNEEDLKACLSQNFAARIPFSEYYSDSMVEEYIDAEMYHIDGLIVDSELMVAWPSKYLSKNLDLTSIQNQLSVGSAMLDNNNPLTEPLLNFAKKIIKNFPFYKHSTFHIEVFVTSSHDIKLCEVAARTGGGKINLMFKAAFGCDLNKLLFNLHLAAAKNDACEIKNIKSELACLKEPKNFAGFFLINPICGTFLSGAQNCKFEFVADYRLTAKAGQKFNGREYSGDNMGYAVCVGSNEQILNNNIRQTVDWVYSNIRYE
;
A
#
# COMPACT_ATOMS: atom_id res chain seq x y z
N MET A 1 -4.30 24.59 -13.63
CA MET A 1 -3.29 24.36 -12.59
C MET A 1 -2.15 23.53 -13.15
N ASN A 2 -0.96 23.70 -12.59
CA ASN A 2 0.24 22.91 -12.89
C ASN A 2 0.45 21.91 -11.78
N ILE A 3 0.27 20.62 -12.07
CA ILE A 3 0.21 19.55 -11.08
C ILE A 3 1.36 18.58 -11.34
N VAL A 4 2.15 18.32 -10.32
CA VAL A 4 3.15 17.25 -10.31
C VAL A 4 2.53 16.01 -9.66
N VAL A 5 2.64 14.87 -10.35
CA VAL A 5 2.22 13.56 -9.84
C VAL A 5 3.45 12.67 -9.76
N LEU A 6 3.69 12.12 -8.56
CA LEU A 6 4.77 11.20 -8.24
C LEU A 6 4.19 9.80 -8.04
N THR A 7 4.71 8.80 -8.73
CA THR A 7 4.33 7.41 -8.50
C THR A 7 5.40 6.41 -8.90
N LEU A 8 5.71 5.50 -7.96
CA LEU A 8 6.51 4.31 -8.20
C LEU A 8 5.72 3.21 -8.94
N HIS A 9 4.39 3.28 -8.87
CA HIS A 9 3.50 2.26 -9.42
C HIS A 9 3.26 2.42 -10.92
N ASN A 10 2.79 1.35 -11.55
CA ASN A 10 2.40 1.39 -12.95
C ASN A 10 1.34 2.49 -13.18
N PRO A 11 1.58 3.46 -14.07
CA PRO A 11 0.65 4.56 -14.29
C PRO A 11 -0.70 4.11 -14.84
N PHE A 12 -0.78 2.93 -15.45
CA PHE A 12 -2.04 2.34 -15.92
C PHE A 12 -2.93 1.75 -14.81
N ASP A 13 -2.41 1.65 -13.58
CA ASP A 13 -3.23 1.30 -12.40
C ASP A 13 -4.06 2.50 -11.91
N PHE A 14 -3.80 3.71 -12.46
CA PHE A 14 -4.52 4.93 -12.18
C PHE A 14 -5.22 5.43 -13.44
N ASP A 15 -6.48 5.72 -13.35
CA ASP A 15 -7.28 6.21 -14.48
C ASP A 15 -7.16 7.74 -14.63
N PHE A 16 -5.91 8.25 -14.63
CA PHE A 16 -5.66 9.69 -14.73
C PHE A 16 -6.34 10.36 -15.90
N ASN A 17 -6.48 9.66 -17.04
CA ASN A 17 -7.13 10.20 -18.22
C ASN A 17 -8.61 10.54 -17.99
N ASN A 18 -9.32 9.71 -17.19
CA ASN A 18 -10.71 9.96 -16.85
C ASN A 18 -10.88 10.85 -15.61
N TRP A 19 -9.89 10.88 -14.71
CA TRP A 19 -9.93 11.81 -13.58
C TRP A 19 -9.76 13.25 -14.03
N LEU A 20 -9.10 13.46 -15.17
CA LEU A 20 -8.74 14.74 -15.77
C LEU A 20 -9.60 15.08 -17.00
N SER A 21 -10.86 14.65 -17.01
CA SER A 21 -11.77 14.79 -18.15
C SER A 21 -11.90 16.21 -18.72
N ASN A 22 -11.45 17.22 -18.00
CA ASN A 22 -11.31 18.59 -18.46
C ASN A 22 -9.83 18.92 -18.64
N LYS A 23 -9.35 19.05 -19.87
CA LYS A 23 -7.98 19.43 -20.26
C LYS A 23 -7.49 20.78 -19.69
N GLU A 24 -8.03 21.22 -18.56
CA GLU A 24 -7.75 22.49 -17.89
C GLU A 24 -6.47 22.47 -17.05
N HIS A 25 -5.85 21.27 -16.87
CA HIS A 25 -4.68 21.12 -16.01
C HIS A 25 -3.47 20.65 -16.79
N ASN A 26 -2.32 21.28 -16.53
CA ASN A 26 -1.02 20.75 -16.95
C ASN A 26 -0.52 19.74 -15.93
N ILE A 27 -0.42 18.49 -16.32
CA ILE A 27 0.09 17.42 -15.46
C ILE A 27 1.50 17.05 -15.89
N PHE A 28 2.40 17.05 -14.93
CA PHE A 28 3.77 16.59 -15.02
C PHE A 28 3.86 15.27 -14.25
N LEU A 29 4.00 14.16 -14.97
CA LEU A 29 3.98 12.83 -14.40
C LEU A 29 5.40 12.28 -14.27
N PHE A 30 5.77 11.86 -13.06
CA PHE A 30 7.07 11.31 -12.71
C PHE A 30 6.93 9.86 -12.31
N LEU A 31 7.62 8.97 -13.03
CA LEU A 31 7.43 7.52 -12.96
C LEU A 31 8.73 6.77 -12.68
N ASP A 32 8.61 5.62 -12.03
CA ASP A 32 9.65 4.60 -12.11
C ASP A 32 9.63 3.93 -13.50
N LYS A 33 10.80 3.86 -14.13
CA LYS A 33 10.94 3.28 -15.47
C LYS A 33 10.58 1.79 -15.51
N HIS A 34 10.89 1.06 -14.43
CA HIS A 34 10.64 -0.37 -14.34
C HIS A 34 9.16 -0.69 -14.05
N SER A 35 8.37 0.28 -13.59
CA SER A 35 6.93 0.10 -13.39
C SER A 35 6.12 0.10 -14.68
N ILE A 36 6.70 0.53 -15.81
CA ILE A 36 6.03 0.64 -17.11
C ILE A 36 6.02 -0.74 -17.77
N THR A 37 4.88 -1.43 -17.74
CA THR A 37 4.75 -2.82 -18.24
C THR A 37 4.02 -2.93 -19.60
N CYS A 38 3.66 -1.81 -20.23
CA CYS A 38 3.01 -1.77 -21.55
C CYS A 38 4.01 -1.71 -22.70
N SER A 39 3.53 -1.75 -23.94
CA SER A 39 4.35 -1.52 -25.13
C SER A 39 4.74 -0.04 -25.27
N GLU A 40 5.81 0.24 -26.01
CA GLU A 40 6.23 1.61 -26.31
C GLU A 40 5.12 2.44 -26.97
N THR A 41 4.37 1.83 -27.88
CA THR A 41 3.24 2.50 -28.56
C THR A 41 2.11 2.85 -27.57
N GLU A 42 1.75 1.93 -26.68
CA GLU A 42 0.74 2.17 -25.65
C GLU A 42 1.19 3.27 -24.70
N PHE A 43 2.46 3.23 -24.27
CA PHE A 43 3.02 4.26 -23.41
C PHE A 43 3.07 5.63 -24.09
N TYR A 44 3.47 5.67 -25.36
CA TYR A 44 3.47 6.91 -26.14
C TYR A 44 2.06 7.52 -26.22
N ASN A 45 1.06 6.73 -26.58
CA ASN A 45 -0.33 7.20 -26.64
C ASN A 45 -0.86 7.69 -25.29
N TYR A 46 -0.52 6.97 -24.21
CA TYR A 46 -0.85 7.37 -22.85
C TYR A 46 -0.20 8.71 -22.48
N SER A 47 1.06 8.88 -22.81
CA SER A 47 1.85 10.08 -22.45
C SER A 47 1.33 11.37 -23.11
N GLN A 48 0.63 11.27 -24.26
CA GLN A 48 0.06 12.43 -24.95
C GLN A 48 -1.02 13.18 -24.13
N ASN A 49 -1.56 12.55 -23.08
CA ASN A 49 -2.56 13.18 -22.22
C ASN A 49 -1.95 14.09 -21.14
N PHE A 50 -0.61 14.12 -21.02
CA PHE A 50 0.12 14.85 -20.00
C PHE A 50 0.96 15.98 -20.63
N LYS A 51 1.20 17.04 -19.87
CA LYS A 51 2.10 18.14 -20.31
C LYS A 51 3.53 17.64 -20.49
N LYS A 52 3.98 16.75 -19.58
CA LYS A 52 5.30 16.09 -19.63
C LYS A 52 5.22 14.80 -18.84
N VAL A 53 5.79 13.72 -19.37
CA VAL A 53 6.01 12.46 -18.64
C VAL A 53 7.50 12.22 -18.56
N MET A 54 8.00 11.93 -17.38
CA MET A 54 9.40 11.64 -17.10
C MET A 54 9.51 10.34 -16.32
N HIS A 55 10.40 9.47 -16.75
CA HIS A 55 10.66 8.18 -16.10
C HIS A 55 12.14 8.07 -15.71
N PHE A 56 12.39 7.45 -14.56
CA PHE A 56 13.70 7.43 -13.94
C PHE A 56 14.11 6.01 -13.56
N ASP A 57 15.37 5.67 -13.80
CA ASP A 57 16.01 4.51 -13.20
C ASP A 57 16.31 4.81 -11.72
N ASN A 58 16.29 3.79 -10.86
CA ASN A 58 16.50 3.93 -9.41
C ASN A 58 15.60 4.98 -8.75
N TYR A 59 14.34 5.02 -9.15
CA TYR A 59 13.37 6.06 -8.83
C TYR A 59 13.41 6.51 -7.35
N ILE A 60 13.39 5.56 -6.41
CA ILE A 60 13.35 5.87 -4.97
C ILE A 60 14.53 6.76 -4.53
N ASN A 61 15.73 6.49 -5.04
CA ASN A 61 16.97 7.15 -4.63
C ASN A 61 17.48 8.15 -5.68
N ASN A 62 16.68 8.51 -6.69
CA ASN A 62 17.09 9.38 -7.78
C ASN A 62 16.75 10.84 -7.48
N GLY A 63 17.76 11.63 -7.10
CA GLY A 63 17.61 13.06 -6.80
C GLY A 63 17.37 13.96 -8.02
N LEU A 64 17.47 13.45 -9.25
CA LEU A 64 17.10 14.20 -10.45
C LEU A 64 15.60 14.50 -10.48
N ILE A 65 14.78 13.70 -9.80
CA ILE A 65 13.33 13.95 -9.69
C ILE A 65 13.08 15.30 -9.03
N GLU A 66 13.70 15.54 -7.89
CA GLU A 66 13.59 16.81 -7.17
C GLU A 66 14.12 17.97 -8.02
N TYR A 67 15.27 17.79 -8.67
CA TYR A 67 15.87 18.81 -9.55
C TYR A 67 14.92 19.19 -10.69
N GLU A 68 14.38 18.22 -11.43
CA GLU A 68 13.45 18.47 -12.54
C GLU A 68 12.16 19.16 -12.09
N ILE A 69 11.63 18.80 -10.92
CA ILE A 69 10.43 19.46 -10.37
C ILE A 69 10.73 20.92 -10.04
N LEU A 70 11.91 21.24 -9.52
CA LEU A 70 12.32 22.63 -9.28
C LEU A 70 12.44 23.42 -10.59
N GLN A 71 12.97 22.82 -11.67
CA GLN A 71 13.01 23.45 -12.99
C GLN A 71 11.58 23.70 -13.53
N ILE A 72 10.71 22.67 -13.46
CA ILE A 72 9.30 22.83 -13.84
C ILE A 72 8.61 23.95 -13.04
N HIS A 73 8.91 24.07 -11.75
CA HIS A 73 8.34 25.15 -10.94
C HIS A 73 8.81 26.54 -11.38
N ASN A 74 10.08 26.66 -11.79
CA ASN A 74 10.59 27.92 -12.31
C ASN A 74 9.84 28.35 -13.59
N ASP A 75 9.57 27.40 -14.49
CA ASP A 75 8.97 27.66 -15.80
C ASP A 75 7.43 27.82 -15.71
N PHE A 76 6.77 26.99 -14.92
CA PHE A 76 5.30 26.84 -14.92
C PHE A 76 4.61 27.21 -13.62
N LYS A 77 5.34 27.40 -12.50
CA LYS A 77 4.75 27.61 -11.16
C LYS A 77 3.82 26.46 -10.74
N VAL A 78 4.41 25.39 -10.24
CA VAL A 78 3.66 24.23 -9.73
C VAL A 78 2.71 24.65 -8.62
N ASP A 79 1.42 24.28 -8.75
CA ASP A 79 0.36 24.59 -7.80
C ASP A 79 0.11 23.46 -6.82
N CYS A 80 0.35 22.21 -7.24
CA CYS A 80 0.04 21.02 -6.45
C CYS A 80 1.05 19.91 -6.72
N ILE A 81 1.45 19.17 -5.67
CA ILE A 81 2.29 17.97 -5.75
C ILE A 81 1.54 16.83 -5.08
N MET A 82 1.28 15.77 -5.83
CA MET A 82 0.57 14.58 -5.37
C MET A 82 1.47 13.36 -5.39
N SER A 83 1.29 12.48 -4.41
CA SER A 83 1.92 11.16 -4.34
C SER A 83 0.85 10.11 -4.01
N PHE A 84 0.92 8.97 -4.70
CA PHE A 84 0.01 7.85 -4.48
C PHE A 84 0.73 6.65 -3.85
N GLY A 85 2.04 6.64 -3.91
CA GLY A 85 2.89 5.61 -3.33
C GLY A 85 3.50 6.05 -2.01
N GLU A 86 3.76 5.10 -1.16
CA GLU A 86 4.38 5.29 0.15
C GLU A 86 5.79 5.88 0.05
N ASP A 87 6.52 5.50 -1.00
CA ASP A 87 7.91 5.91 -1.21
C ASP A 87 8.05 7.40 -1.55
N ASP A 88 6.99 8.03 -2.05
CA ASP A 88 6.97 9.43 -2.45
C ASP A 88 6.43 10.40 -1.39
N ILE A 89 5.86 9.91 -0.30
CA ILE A 89 5.22 10.76 0.72
C ILE A 89 6.21 11.79 1.28
N LEU A 90 7.40 11.35 1.70
CA LEU A 90 8.42 12.26 2.25
C LEU A 90 9.02 13.17 1.17
N ARG A 91 9.25 12.66 -0.05
CA ARG A 91 9.71 13.45 -1.19
C ARG A 91 8.71 14.58 -1.51
N ALA A 92 7.43 14.22 -1.63
CA ALA A 92 6.38 15.20 -1.91
C ALA A 92 6.28 16.26 -0.82
N SER A 93 6.37 15.88 0.46
CA SER A 93 6.28 16.84 1.57
C SER A 93 7.49 17.80 1.62
N ARG A 94 8.71 17.33 1.33
CA ARG A 94 9.91 18.16 1.23
C ARG A 94 9.82 19.16 0.08
N LEU A 95 9.35 18.71 -1.08
CA LEU A 95 9.13 19.56 -2.25
C LEU A 95 8.05 20.60 -1.98
N ARG A 96 6.91 20.24 -1.39
CA ARG A 96 5.85 21.19 -1.00
C ARG A 96 6.41 22.26 -0.08
N LYS A 97 7.17 21.89 0.95
CA LYS A 97 7.83 22.82 1.86
C LYS A 97 8.80 23.76 1.12
N LYS A 98 9.65 23.22 0.24
CA LYS A 98 10.63 23.97 -0.53
C LYS A 98 9.98 25.01 -1.46
N LEU A 99 8.84 24.64 -2.07
CA LEU A 99 8.13 25.46 -3.07
C LEU A 99 6.98 26.28 -2.46
N ASN A 100 6.79 26.23 -1.15
CA ASN A 100 5.67 26.87 -0.44
C ASN A 100 4.30 26.45 -0.98
N ILE A 101 4.17 25.15 -1.31
CA ILE A 101 2.93 24.52 -1.79
C ILE A 101 2.21 23.91 -0.60
N PHE A 102 0.90 24.12 -0.51
CA PHE A 102 0.08 23.59 0.54
C PHE A 102 -0.03 22.05 0.49
N GLY A 103 -0.02 21.39 1.64
CA GLY A 103 -0.19 19.95 1.77
C GLY A 103 0.43 19.38 3.05
N ALA A 104 0.52 18.05 3.12
CA ALA A 104 1.09 17.35 4.26
C ALA A 104 2.57 17.71 4.50
N GLU A 105 2.95 17.90 5.76
CA GLU A 105 4.28 18.30 6.18
C GLU A 105 5.13 17.09 6.57
N GLU A 106 6.43 17.10 6.24
CA GLU A 106 7.37 16.01 6.52
C GLU A 106 7.40 15.59 8.00
N LYS A 107 7.33 16.56 8.93
CA LYS A 107 7.36 16.28 10.38
C LYS A 107 6.18 15.40 10.85
N PHE A 108 5.09 15.33 10.06
CA PHE A 108 3.94 14.50 10.31
C PHE A 108 3.97 13.22 9.46
N GLU A 109 4.36 13.34 8.19
CA GLU A 109 4.46 12.22 7.25
C GLU A 109 5.45 11.14 7.70
N ILE A 110 6.48 11.50 8.47
CA ILE A 110 7.48 10.56 8.99
C ILE A 110 6.86 9.46 9.86
N TYR A 111 5.74 9.73 10.56
CA TYR A 111 5.04 8.75 11.39
C TYR A 111 4.33 7.67 10.56
N PHE A 112 4.17 7.89 9.27
CA PHE A 112 3.58 6.93 8.32
C PHE A 112 4.62 6.20 7.48
N ARG A 113 5.92 6.51 7.68
CA ARG A 113 7.02 5.89 6.94
C ARG A 113 8.04 5.18 7.81
N ASP A 114 8.41 5.76 8.92
CA ASP A 114 9.37 5.19 9.86
C ASP A 114 8.66 4.40 10.94
N LYS A 115 8.72 3.07 10.84
CA LYS A 115 8.01 2.15 11.75
C LYS A 115 8.42 2.29 13.22
N VAL A 116 9.64 2.76 13.52
CA VAL A 116 10.07 3.06 14.89
C VAL A 116 9.33 4.29 15.40
N LYS A 117 9.38 5.40 14.66
CA LYS A 117 8.66 6.64 15.01
C LYS A 117 7.15 6.44 15.08
N MET A 118 6.61 5.63 14.18
CA MET A 118 5.20 5.24 14.18
C MET A 118 4.81 4.55 15.50
N LYS A 119 5.59 3.56 15.91
CA LYS A 119 5.31 2.80 17.15
C LYS A 119 5.58 3.61 18.41
N GLU A 120 6.62 4.44 18.44
CA GLU A 120 6.86 5.41 19.52
C GLU A 120 5.66 6.34 19.69
N HIS A 121 5.13 6.87 18.59
CA HIS A 121 3.94 7.72 18.60
C HIS A 121 2.69 6.94 19.07
N ALA A 122 2.50 5.70 18.61
CA ALA A 122 1.40 4.84 19.05
C ALA A 122 1.44 4.60 20.56
N VAL A 123 2.62 4.28 21.12
CA VAL A 123 2.81 4.09 22.58
C VAL A 123 2.46 5.38 23.35
N ASN A 124 2.93 6.53 22.87
CA ASN A 124 2.63 7.84 23.49
C ASN A 124 1.12 8.17 23.48
N CYS A 125 0.37 7.59 22.53
CA CYS A 125 -1.08 7.72 22.41
C CYS A 125 -1.86 6.57 23.08
N ASN A 126 -1.20 5.73 23.88
CA ASN A 126 -1.80 4.53 24.50
C ASN A 126 -2.47 3.59 23.49
N ILE A 127 -1.85 3.41 22.32
CA ILE A 127 -2.24 2.44 21.30
C ILE A 127 -1.34 1.22 21.44
N ALA A 128 -1.96 0.06 21.61
CA ALA A 128 -1.23 -1.20 21.76
C ALA A 128 -0.44 -1.54 20.49
N THR A 129 0.82 -1.93 20.66
CA THR A 129 1.74 -2.36 19.60
C THR A 129 2.62 -3.51 20.14
N PRO A 130 3.20 -4.38 19.30
CA PRO A 130 4.25 -5.28 19.75
C PRO A 130 5.39 -4.50 20.44
N LYS A 131 6.09 -5.10 21.40
CA LYS A 131 7.35 -4.53 21.87
C LYS A 131 8.30 -4.38 20.68
N PHE A 132 9.09 -3.32 20.64
CA PHE A 132 9.98 -3.03 19.51
C PHE A 132 11.23 -2.26 19.95
N SER A 133 12.24 -2.27 19.11
CA SER A 133 13.45 -1.46 19.25
C SER A 133 14.01 -1.09 17.86
N ALA A 134 14.60 0.09 17.77
CA ALA A 134 15.46 0.44 16.64
C ALA A 134 16.74 -0.41 16.71
N LEU A 135 17.26 -0.80 15.56
CA LEU A 135 18.56 -1.46 15.47
C LEU A 135 19.60 -0.48 14.95
N ASN A 136 20.53 -0.07 15.81
CA ASN A 136 21.65 0.78 15.44
C ASN A 136 22.95 -0.03 15.40
N THR A 137 23.04 -1.09 16.22
CA THR A 137 24.17 -1.98 16.34
C THR A 137 23.73 -3.44 16.44
N PRO A 138 24.60 -4.42 16.18
CA PRO A 138 24.31 -5.84 16.44
C PRO A 138 23.94 -6.14 17.89
N LEU A 139 24.47 -5.36 18.84
CA LEU A 139 24.14 -5.52 20.25
C LEU A 139 22.68 -5.23 20.57
N ASP A 140 22.05 -4.29 19.85
CA ASP A 140 20.63 -3.98 20.03
C ASP A 140 19.76 -5.21 19.71
N LEU A 141 20.10 -5.94 18.64
CA LEU A 141 19.39 -7.17 18.27
C LEU A 141 19.61 -8.28 19.31
N ILE A 142 20.85 -8.47 19.77
CA ILE A 142 21.18 -9.49 20.78
C ILE A 142 20.45 -9.18 22.10
N ASN A 143 20.50 -7.94 22.56
CA ASN A 143 19.86 -7.50 23.79
C ASN A 143 18.33 -7.68 23.71
N PHE A 144 17.72 -7.28 22.59
CA PHE A 144 16.28 -7.43 22.39
C PHE A 144 15.86 -8.90 22.37
N TYR A 145 16.63 -9.78 21.69
CA TYR A 145 16.35 -11.22 21.68
C TYR A 145 16.41 -11.82 23.08
N GLN A 146 17.42 -11.44 23.89
CA GLN A 146 17.56 -11.90 25.26
C GLN A 146 16.44 -11.39 26.19
N GLU A 147 16.01 -10.14 26.01
CA GLU A 147 14.93 -9.53 26.79
C GLU A 147 13.58 -10.20 26.51
N ILE A 148 13.26 -10.43 25.24
CA ILE A 148 11.95 -10.98 24.84
C ILE A 148 11.87 -12.47 25.15
N ASN A 149 12.97 -13.21 25.02
CA ASN A 149 13.05 -14.66 25.21
C ASN A 149 11.93 -15.43 24.46
N ALA A 150 11.57 -14.97 23.26
CA ALA A 150 10.51 -15.49 22.39
C ALA A 150 10.89 -15.20 20.93
N PRO A 151 10.20 -15.74 19.95
CA PRO A 151 10.42 -15.36 18.56
C PRO A 151 10.30 -13.83 18.37
N ILE A 152 11.24 -13.27 17.60
CA ILE A 152 11.29 -11.86 17.25
C ILE A 152 11.24 -11.70 15.72
N PHE A 153 10.92 -10.49 15.26
CA PHE A 153 10.80 -10.19 13.85
C PHE A 153 11.63 -8.95 13.50
N VAL A 154 12.58 -9.13 12.59
CA VAL A 154 13.43 -8.04 12.09
C VAL A 154 12.90 -7.56 10.74
N LYS A 155 12.82 -6.25 10.56
CA LYS A 155 12.34 -5.62 9.33
C LYS A 155 12.96 -4.25 9.11
N PRO A 156 13.02 -3.77 7.85
CA PRO A 156 13.41 -2.39 7.57
C PRO A 156 12.40 -1.39 8.15
N ARG A 157 12.89 -0.22 8.59
CA ARG A 157 12.05 0.85 9.15
C ARG A 157 11.12 1.47 8.11
N SER A 158 11.58 1.59 6.85
CA SER A 158 10.89 2.35 5.80
C SER A 158 10.53 1.54 4.56
N ALA A 159 10.62 0.20 4.59
CA ALA A 159 10.21 -0.65 3.47
C ALA A 159 8.73 -1.07 3.59
N SER A 160 8.16 -1.49 2.47
CA SER A 160 6.81 -2.04 2.33
C SER A 160 6.85 -3.43 1.67
N GLY A 161 5.73 -4.16 1.66
CA GLY A 161 5.60 -5.42 0.93
C GLY A 161 6.42 -6.59 1.47
N SER A 162 6.70 -6.64 2.77
CA SER A 162 7.46 -7.71 3.46
C SER A 162 8.90 -7.90 2.94
N VAL A 163 9.47 -6.89 2.29
CA VAL A 163 10.84 -6.93 1.75
C VAL A 163 11.84 -6.95 2.90
N PHE A 164 12.83 -7.84 2.81
CA PHE A 164 13.91 -8.00 3.81
C PHE A 164 13.43 -8.26 5.25
N THR A 165 12.27 -8.88 5.40
CA THR A 165 11.79 -9.30 6.72
C THR A 165 12.36 -10.64 7.14
N LYS A 166 12.63 -10.83 8.43
CA LYS A 166 13.15 -12.10 8.97
C LYS A 166 12.59 -12.41 10.35
N LYS A 167 11.99 -13.58 10.48
CA LYS A 167 11.66 -14.17 11.78
C LYS A 167 12.89 -14.84 12.38
N ILE A 168 13.15 -14.61 13.65
CA ILE A 168 14.18 -15.24 14.45
C ILE A 168 13.48 -16.04 15.55
N SER A 169 13.52 -17.36 15.44
CA SER A 169 12.78 -18.25 16.34
C SER A 169 13.66 -18.90 17.39
N ASN A 170 14.97 -18.95 17.16
CA ASN A 170 15.95 -19.61 17.99
C ASN A 170 17.35 -18.98 17.85
N GLU A 171 18.31 -19.45 18.63
CA GLU A 171 19.69 -18.93 18.63
C GLU A 171 20.42 -19.15 17.29
N GLU A 172 20.09 -20.22 16.56
CA GLU A 172 20.70 -20.48 15.25
C GLU A 172 20.21 -19.45 14.22
N ASP A 173 18.92 -19.12 14.23
CA ASP A 173 18.35 -18.04 13.42
C ASP A 173 19.00 -16.70 13.76
N LEU A 174 19.24 -16.43 15.06
CA LEU A 174 19.92 -15.22 15.51
C LEU A 174 21.35 -15.15 14.96
N LYS A 175 22.14 -16.22 15.11
CA LYS A 175 23.51 -16.30 14.58
C LYS A 175 23.56 -16.13 13.07
N ALA A 176 22.64 -16.79 12.35
CA ALA A 176 22.50 -16.65 10.90
C ALA A 176 22.13 -15.21 10.51
N CYS A 177 21.29 -14.55 11.30
CA CYS A 177 20.91 -13.16 11.11
C CYS A 177 22.09 -12.21 11.34
N LEU A 178 22.83 -12.38 12.42
CA LEU A 178 24.01 -11.58 12.77
C LEU A 178 25.17 -11.76 11.78
N SER A 179 25.29 -12.92 11.14
CA SER A 179 26.32 -13.19 10.12
C SER A 179 25.98 -12.56 8.76
N GLN A 180 24.74 -12.17 8.53
CA GLN A 180 24.30 -11.49 7.33
C GLN A 180 24.44 -9.99 7.50
N ASN A 181 24.92 -9.31 6.48
CA ASN A 181 25.08 -7.87 6.53
C ASN A 181 23.71 -7.18 6.33
N PHE A 182 23.01 -6.90 7.44
CA PHE A 182 21.72 -6.19 7.42
C PHE A 182 21.82 -4.78 6.85
N ALA A 183 23.00 -4.17 6.97
CA ALA A 183 23.26 -2.80 6.54
C ALA A 183 23.89 -2.71 5.15
N ALA A 184 23.90 -3.77 4.38
CA ALA A 184 24.74 -3.90 3.18
C ALA A 184 24.29 -3.08 1.96
N ARG A 185 23.63 -1.97 2.12
CA ARG A 185 23.45 -1.00 1.02
C ARG A 185 24.68 -0.13 0.79
N ILE A 186 25.56 0.03 1.81
CA ILE A 186 26.80 0.79 1.70
C ILE A 186 27.95 -0.12 2.12
N PRO A 187 28.82 -0.58 1.19
CA PRO A 187 30.00 -1.35 1.54
C PRO A 187 30.83 -0.58 2.59
N PHE A 188 31.28 -1.29 3.61
CA PHE A 188 32.09 -0.74 4.72
C PHE A 188 31.36 0.20 5.69
N SER A 189 30.02 0.22 5.73
CA SER A 189 29.31 0.94 6.78
C SER A 189 28.95 0.03 7.95
N GLU A 190 29.09 0.55 9.17
CA GLU A 190 28.71 -0.14 10.41
C GLU A 190 27.20 0.02 10.74
N TYR A 191 26.40 0.62 9.84
CA TYR A 191 25.04 1.04 10.17
C TYR A 191 24.00 -0.08 10.02
N TYR A 192 23.38 -0.43 11.13
CA TYR A 192 22.10 -1.14 11.22
C TYR A 192 20.88 -0.17 11.16
N SER A 193 21.13 1.12 10.99
CA SER A 193 20.20 2.23 11.24
C SER A 193 18.88 2.23 10.45
N ASP A 194 18.78 1.43 9.40
CA ASP A 194 17.55 1.31 8.60
C ASP A 194 16.64 0.15 9.03
N SER A 195 16.99 -0.53 10.12
CA SER A 195 16.26 -1.71 10.58
C SER A 195 15.67 -1.51 11.97
N MET A 196 14.65 -2.30 12.26
CA MET A 196 14.06 -2.44 13.58
C MET A 196 13.79 -3.90 13.90
N VAL A 197 13.62 -4.19 15.17
CA VAL A 197 13.18 -5.49 15.68
C VAL A 197 11.90 -5.31 16.49
N GLU A 198 11.01 -6.30 16.42
CA GLU A 198 9.81 -6.33 17.24
C GLU A 198 9.52 -7.76 17.74
N GLU A 199 8.73 -7.86 18.78
CA GLU A 199 8.13 -9.11 19.25
C GLU A 199 7.34 -9.75 18.10
N TYR A 200 7.58 -11.04 17.82
CA TYR A 200 6.77 -11.77 16.85
C TYR A 200 5.41 -12.10 17.45
N ILE A 201 4.35 -11.63 16.81
CA ILE A 201 2.97 -11.91 17.24
C ILE A 201 2.41 -13.03 16.35
N ASP A 202 2.15 -14.20 16.94
CA ASP A 202 1.42 -15.28 16.26
C ASP A 202 -0.08 -14.98 16.31
N ALA A 203 -0.54 -14.21 15.32
CA ALA A 203 -1.90 -13.72 15.24
C ALA A 203 -2.40 -13.67 13.79
N GLU A 204 -3.70 -13.56 13.64
CA GLU A 204 -4.30 -13.22 12.35
C GLU A 204 -4.07 -11.74 12.04
N MET A 205 -3.83 -11.45 10.77
CA MET A 205 -3.63 -10.07 10.31
C MET A 205 -4.88 -9.52 9.63
N TYR A 206 -5.22 -8.31 10.01
CA TYR A 206 -6.32 -7.54 9.43
C TYR A 206 -5.80 -6.18 8.99
N HIS A 207 -6.56 -5.55 8.10
CA HIS A 207 -6.32 -4.16 7.75
C HIS A 207 -7.63 -3.39 7.70
N ILE A 208 -7.56 -2.10 7.97
CA ILE A 208 -8.68 -1.18 7.86
C ILE A 208 -8.25 -0.08 6.89
N ASP A 209 -9.04 0.11 5.85
CA ASP A 209 -8.80 1.12 4.82
C ASP A 209 -9.92 2.13 4.77
N GLY A 210 -9.63 3.32 4.27
CA GLY A 210 -10.65 4.32 4.13
C GLY A 210 -10.15 5.69 3.70
N LEU A 211 -10.99 6.69 3.95
CA LEU A 211 -10.78 8.06 3.53
C LEU A 211 -11.16 9.05 4.64
N ILE A 212 -10.30 10.03 4.84
CA ILE A 212 -10.46 11.18 5.73
C ILE A 212 -10.71 12.42 4.86
N VAL A 213 -11.75 13.20 5.18
CA VAL A 213 -12.04 14.49 4.56
C VAL A 213 -12.25 15.53 5.66
N ASP A 214 -11.56 16.67 5.57
CA ASP A 214 -11.56 17.72 6.61
C ASP A 214 -11.28 17.18 8.02
N SER A 215 -10.32 16.24 8.13
CA SER A 215 -9.95 15.55 9.38
C SER A 215 -11.06 14.68 9.98
N GLU A 216 -12.15 14.41 9.24
CA GLU A 216 -13.22 13.52 9.64
C GLU A 216 -13.14 12.19 8.87
N LEU A 217 -13.35 11.09 9.57
CA LEU A 217 -13.46 9.77 8.96
C LEU A 217 -14.78 9.66 8.17
N MET A 218 -14.70 9.54 6.83
CA MET A 218 -15.87 9.48 5.97
C MET A 218 -16.27 8.06 5.61
N VAL A 219 -15.31 7.24 5.24
CA VAL A 219 -15.53 5.83 4.92
C VAL A 219 -14.37 5.00 5.48
N ALA A 220 -14.69 3.86 6.09
CA ALA A 220 -13.71 2.87 6.55
C ALA A 220 -14.32 1.49 6.55
N TRP A 221 -13.52 0.47 6.20
CA TRP A 221 -13.95 -0.90 6.32
C TRP A 221 -12.79 -1.86 6.64
N PRO A 222 -13.01 -2.84 7.56
CA PRO A 222 -12.00 -3.82 7.89
C PRO A 222 -12.01 -5.00 6.92
N SER A 223 -10.85 -5.54 6.69
CA SER A 223 -10.62 -6.73 5.88
C SER A 223 -9.62 -7.66 6.54
N LYS A 224 -9.73 -8.95 6.28
CA LYS A 224 -8.79 -9.96 6.72
C LYS A 224 -7.87 -10.34 5.57
N TYR A 225 -6.56 -10.46 5.82
CA TYR A 225 -5.66 -11.09 4.88
C TYR A 225 -6.01 -12.58 4.71
N LEU A 226 -5.98 -13.08 3.48
CA LEU A 226 -6.26 -14.48 3.17
C LEU A 226 -5.15 -15.42 3.69
N SER A 227 -3.99 -14.86 3.95
CA SER A 227 -2.80 -15.55 4.46
C SER A 227 -2.63 -15.28 5.95
N LYS A 228 -2.45 -16.32 6.76
CA LYS A 228 -2.21 -16.14 8.20
C LYS A 228 -0.92 -15.37 8.49
N ASN A 229 0.14 -15.65 7.74
CA ASN A 229 1.45 -15.02 7.90
C ASN A 229 1.82 -14.28 6.62
N LEU A 230 2.23 -13.03 6.76
CA LEU A 230 2.72 -12.19 5.66
C LEU A 230 4.25 -12.07 5.66
N ASP A 231 4.98 -13.00 6.29
CA ASP A 231 6.42 -13.11 6.10
C ASP A 231 6.76 -13.62 4.69
N LEU A 232 7.94 -13.28 4.20
CA LEU A 232 8.31 -13.57 2.81
C LEU A 232 8.25 -15.07 2.47
N THR A 233 8.65 -15.94 3.40
CA THR A 233 8.66 -17.40 3.19
C THR A 233 7.22 -17.94 3.06
N SER A 234 6.31 -17.48 3.92
CA SER A 234 4.89 -17.85 3.84
C SER A 234 4.25 -17.36 2.56
N ILE A 235 4.58 -16.15 2.12
CA ILE A 235 4.10 -15.55 0.88
C ILE A 235 4.58 -16.34 -0.34
N GLN A 236 5.84 -16.78 -0.37
CA GLN A 236 6.41 -17.55 -1.48
C GLN A 236 5.76 -18.93 -1.64
N ASN A 237 5.31 -19.54 -0.54
CA ASN A 237 4.72 -20.88 -0.54
C ASN A 237 3.20 -20.89 -0.82
N GLN A 238 2.55 -19.74 -1.03
CA GLN A 238 1.11 -19.66 -1.24
C GLN A 238 0.76 -19.44 -2.71
N LEU A 239 -0.34 -20.06 -3.15
CA LEU A 239 -0.83 -19.88 -4.51
C LEU A 239 -1.34 -18.45 -4.77
N SER A 240 -1.88 -17.79 -3.76
CA SER A 240 -2.40 -16.43 -3.89
C SER A 240 -2.27 -15.63 -2.59
N VAL A 241 -2.03 -14.33 -2.73
CA VAL A 241 -2.06 -13.36 -1.62
C VAL A 241 -3.18 -12.38 -1.91
N GLY A 242 -3.95 -12.06 -0.89
CA GLY A 242 -5.08 -11.15 -1.04
C GLY A 242 -5.75 -10.86 0.29
N SER A 243 -6.90 -10.22 0.23
CA SER A 243 -7.73 -9.95 1.40
C SER A 243 -9.22 -9.96 1.06
N ALA A 244 -10.05 -10.13 2.08
CA ALA A 244 -11.50 -10.13 2.00
C ALA A 244 -12.09 -9.24 3.10
N MET A 245 -13.08 -8.42 2.74
CA MET A 245 -13.85 -7.62 3.70
C MET A 245 -14.58 -8.52 4.69
N LEU A 246 -14.59 -8.11 5.95
CA LEU A 246 -15.47 -8.70 6.97
C LEU A 246 -16.91 -8.26 6.72
N ASP A 247 -17.88 -9.11 7.06
CA ASP A 247 -19.27 -8.68 7.02
C ASP A 247 -19.72 -8.01 8.33
N ASN A 248 -20.94 -7.44 8.34
CA ASN A 248 -21.49 -6.73 9.47
C ASN A 248 -21.71 -7.63 10.71
N ASN A 249 -21.83 -8.94 10.50
CA ASN A 249 -22.07 -9.92 11.59
C ASN A 249 -20.76 -10.44 12.18
N ASN A 250 -19.62 -10.13 11.57
CA ASN A 250 -18.33 -10.55 12.10
C ASN A 250 -18.05 -9.78 13.41
N PRO A 251 -17.77 -10.48 14.52
CA PRO A 251 -17.58 -9.85 15.84
C PRO A 251 -16.38 -8.88 15.89
N LEU A 252 -15.47 -8.95 14.92
CA LEU A 252 -14.31 -8.06 14.85
C LEU A 252 -14.58 -6.78 14.05
N THR A 253 -15.66 -6.69 13.26
CA THR A 253 -15.93 -5.53 12.41
C THR A 253 -15.98 -4.24 13.22
N GLU A 254 -16.82 -4.17 14.24
CA GLU A 254 -16.95 -2.96 15.07
C GLU A 254 -15.69 -2.66 15.94
N PRO A 255 -15.05 -3.64 16.61
CA PRO A 255 -13.77 -3.42 17.29
C PRO A 255 -12.68 -2.85 16.40
N LEU A 256 -12.53 -3.35 15.17
CA LEU A 256 -11.54 -2.86 14.20
C LEU A 256 -11.84 -1.45 13.72
N LEU A 257 -13.12 -1.14 13.45
CA LEU A 257 -13.53 0.23 13.10
C LEU A 257 -13.27 1.22 14.25
N ASN A 258 -13.52 0.81 15.50
CA ASN A 258 -13.23 1.64 16.66
C ASN A 258 -11.72 1.83 16.88
N PHE A 259 -10.93 0.80 16.59
CA PHE A 259 -9.47 0.92 16.60
C PHE A 259 -8.99 1.93 15.54
N ALA A 260 -9.52 1.87 14.31
CA ALA A 260 -9.21 2.84 13.26
C ALA A 260 -9.60 4.26 13.65
N LYS A 261 -10.79 4.48 14.23
CA LYS A 261 -11.20 5.80 14.76
C LYS A 261 -10.20 6.33 15.80
N LYS A 262 -9.68 5.44 16.68
CA LYS A 262 -8.66 5.80 17.68
C LYS A 262 -7.34 6.21 17.01
N ILE A 263 -6.88 5.48 15.99
CA ILE A 263 -5.68 5.82 15.20
C ILE A 263 -5.87 7.18 14.54
N ILE A 264 -6.96 7.39 13.79
CA ILE A 264 -7.21 8.62 13.04
C ILE A 264 -7.28 9.85 13.96
N LYS A 265 -7.84 9.70 15.16
CA LYS A 265 -7.89 10.78 16.15
C LYS A 265 -6.52 11.17 16.70
N ASN A 266 -5.59 10.23 16.79
CA ASN A 266 -4.31 10.43 17.49
C ASN A 266 -3.12 10.59 16.55
N PHE A 267 -3.16 10.05 15.32
CA PHE A 267 -2.10 10.21 14.34
C PHE A 267 -2.29 11.50 13.53
N PRO A 268 -1.21 12.19 13.15
CA PRO A 268 -1.28 13.50 12.51
C PRO A 268 -1.55 13.39 10.99
N PHE A 269 -2.64 12.72 10.61
CA PHE A 269 -3.06 12.67 9.22
C PHE A 269 -3.28 14.06 8.63
N TYR A 270 -2.89 14.21 7.37
CA TYR A 270 -3.34 15.37 6.61
C TYR A 270 -4.88 15.36 6.50
N LYS A 271 -5.49 16.54 6.52
CA LYS A 271 -6.95 16.70 6.55
C LYS A 271 -7.72 15.97 5.43
N HIS A 272 -7.06 15.70 4.30
CA HIS A 272 -7.59 14.89 3.20
C HIS A 272 -6.58 13.79 2.92
N SER A 273 -6.86 12.58 3.37
CA SER A 273 -5.96 11.44 3.25
C SER A 273 -6.73 10.15 3.10
N THR A 274 -6.29 9.27 2.25
CA THR A 274 -6.60 7.85 2.39
C THR A 274 -5.70 7.25 3.46
N PHE A 275 -6.09 6.11 4.01
CA PHE A 275 -5.30 5.42 5.01
C PHE A 275 -5.39 3.90 4.85
N HIS A 276 -4.34 3.25 5.31
CA HIS A 276 -4.23 1.80 5.42
C HIS A 276 -3.63 1.49 6.80
N ILE A 277 -4.40 0.82 7.65
CA ILE A 277 -4.02 0.47 9.02
C ILE A 277 -3.94 -1.04 9.12
N GLU A 278 -2.77 -1.60 9.40
CA GLU A 278 -2.57 -3.03 9.63
C GLU A 278 -2.53 -3.34 11.12
N VAL A 279 -3.19 -4.42 11.51
CA VAL A 279 -3.27 -4.85 12.89
C VAL A 279 -3.12 -6.36 13.05
N PHE A 280 -2.55 -6.76 14.16
CA PHE A 280 -2.59 -8.14 14.66
C PHE A 280 -3.81 -8.30 15.56
N VAL A 281 -4.57 -9.37 15.36
CA VAL A 281 -5.65 -9.78 16.27
C VAL A 281 -5.30 -11.13 16.86
N THR A 282 -5.03 -11.15 18.16
CA THR A 282 -4.65 -12.38 18.88
C THR A 282 -5.85 -13.30 19.08
N SER A 283 -5.62 -14.53 19.53
CA SER A 283 -6.67 -15.49 19.89
C SER A 283 -7.57 -15.00 21.05
N SER A 284 -7.06 -14.08 21.88
CA SER A 284 -7.84 -13.39 22.93
C SER A 284 -8.58 -12.14 22.41
N HIS A 285 -8.57 -11.90 21.11
CA HIS A 285 -9.15 -10.73 20.43
C HIS A 285 -8.49 -9.40 20.79
N ASP A 286 -7.27 -9.42 21.33
CA ASP A 286 -6.50 -8.19 21.53
C ASP A 286 -6.01 -7.66 20.19
N ILE A 287 -6.22 -6.35 19.96
CA ILE A 287 -5.81 -5.68 18.74
C ILE A 287 -4.52 -4.90 19.00
N LYS A 288 -3.44 -5.21 18.26
CA LYS A 288 -2.17 -4.49 18.30
C LYS A 288 -1.86 -3.87 16.93
N LEU A 289 -1.41 -2.62 16.93
CA LEU A 289 -0.98 -1.94 15.70
C LEU A 289 0.26 -2.61 15.10
N CYS A 290 0.15 -3.05 13.85
CA CYS A 290 1.28 -3.49 13.05
C CYS A 290 1.91 -2.29 12.32
N GLU A 291 1.12 -1.61 11.50
CA GLU A 291 1.55 -0.49 10.66
C GLU A 291 0.38 0.47 10.35
N VAL A 292 0.69 1.74 10.08
CA VAL A 292 -0.25 2.72 9.56
C VAL A 292 0.38 3.53 8.44
N ALA A 293 -0.32 3.65 7.30
CA ALA A 293 0.12 4.42 6.15
C ALA A 293 -0.92 5.48 5.77
N ALA A 294 -0.44 6.68 5.41
CA ALA A 294 -1.27 7.80 4.95
C ALA A 294 -1.45 7.74 3.42
N ARG A 295 -1.90 6.59 2.93
CA ARG A 295 -2.16 6.30 1.52
C ARG A 295 -3.18 5.18 1.38
N THR A 296 -3.72 5.02 0.19
CA THR A 296 -4.53 3.84 -0.16
C THR A 296 -3.71 2.56 -0.03
N GLY A 297 -4.27 1.51 0.55
CA GLY A 297 -3.62 0.22 0.70
C GLY A 297 -3.17 -0.37 -0.64
N GLY A 298 -2.10 -1.19 -0.59
CA GLY A 298 -1.53 -1.86 -1.74
C GLY A 298 -2.42 -2.98 -2.30
N GLY A 299 -1.84 -3.76 -3.20
CA GLY A 299 -2.59 -4.82 -3.90
C GLY A 299 -3.72 -4.23 -4.75
N LYS A 300 -4.95 -4.70 -4.52
CA LYS A 300 -6.15 -4.22 -5.25
C LYS A 300 -7.21 -3.64 -4.30
N ILE A 301 -6.78 -3.08 -3.16
CA ILE A 301 -7.68 -2.50 -2.15
C ILE A 301 -8.54 -1.38 -2.73
N ASN A 302 -7.99 -0.52 -3.60
CA ASN A 302 -8.79 0.52 -4.27
C ASN A 302 -9.91 -0.07 -5.13
N LEU A 303 -9.62 -1.14 -5.90
CA LEU A 303 -10.63 -1.84 -6.71
C LEU A 303 -11.66 -2.57 -5.85
N MET A 304 -11.22 -3.12 -4.71
CA MET A 304 -12.10 -3.73 -3.71
C MET A 304 -13.10 -2.71 -3.15
N PHE A 305 -12.65 -1.50 -2.78
CA PHE A 305 -13.52 -0.40 -2.36
C PHE A 305 -14.46 0.06 -3.46
N LYS A 306 -13.99 0.13 -4.71
CA LYS A 306 -14.83 0.44 -5.86
C LYS A 306 -15.93 -0.58 -6.07
N ALA A 307 -15.63 -1.88 -5.94
CA ALA A 307 -16.62 -2.95 -6.06
C ALA A 307 -17.63 -2.97 -4.89
N ALA A 308 -17.17 -2.67 -3.66
CA ALA A 308 -17.99 -2.73 -2.46
C ALA A 308 -18.87 -1.48 -2.27
N PHE A 309 -18.28 -0.29 -2.41
CA PHE A 309 -18.92 0.99 -2.10
C PHE A 309 -19.27 1.82 -3.35
N GLY A 310 -18.75 1.45 -4.53
CA GLY A 310 -18.78 2.34 -5.70
C GLY A 310 -17.79 3.51 -5.59
N CYS A 311 -16.84 3.43 -4.67
CA CYS A 311 -15.95 4.50 -4.26
C CYS A 311 -14.51 4.21 -4.70
N ASP A 312 -13.97 5.02 -5.61
CA ASP A 312 -12.56 4.99 -6.00
C ASP A 312 -11.78 5.93 -5.07
N LEU A 313 -11.07 5.35 -4.09
CA LEU A 313 -10.34 6.10 -3.06
C LEU A 313 -9.25 6.99 -3.66
N ASN A 314 -8.54 6.50 -4.70
CA ASN A 314 -7.47 7.26 -5.35
C ASN A 314 -8.02 8.45 -6.13
N LYS A 315 -9.14 8.27 -6.85
CA LYS A 315 -9.83 9.37 -7.54
C LYS A 315 -10.35 10.43 -6.57
N LEU A 316 -10.94 9.99 -5.47
CA LEU A 316 -11.43 10.91 -4.44
C LEU A 316 -10.30 11.70 -3.80
N LEU A 317 -9.18 11.04 -3.46
CA LEU A 317 -8.01 11.71 -2.92
C LEU A 317 -7.46 12.75 -3.91
N PHE A 318 -7.38 12.38 -5.20
CA PHE A 318 -6.96 13.29 -6.26
C PHE A 318 -7.84 14.54 -6.33
N ASN A 319 -9.17 14.37 -6.38
CA ASN A 319 -10.13 15.47 -6.44
C ASN A 319 -10.07 16.34 -5.18
N LEU A 320 -9.95 15.75 -4.00
CA LEU A 320 -9.82 16.49 -2.75
C LEU A 320 -8.54 17.35 -2.70
N HIS A 321 -7.41 16.83 -3.18
CA HIS A 321 -6.18 17.60 -3.26
C HIS A 321 -6.28 18.73 -4.28
N LEU A 322 -6.94 18.51 -5.42
CA LEU A 322 -7.23 19.58 -6.39
C LEU A 322 -8.12 20.66 -5.80
N ALA A 323 -9.21 20.27 -5.16
CA ALA A 323 -10.15 21.21 -4.53
C ALA A 323 -9.44 22.01 -3.42
N ALA A 324 -8.62 21.35 -2.59
CA ALA A 324 -7.83 22.02 -1.56
C ALA A 324 -6.82 23.02 -2.15
N ALA A 325 -6.13 22.66 -3.23
CA ALA A 325 -5.19 23.55 -3.90
C ALA A 325 -5.87 24.77 -4.58
N LYS A 326 -7.13 24.62 -5.00
CA LYS A 326 -7.97 25.70 -5.53
C LYS A 326 -8.67 26.53 -4.44
N ASN A 327 -8.60 26.11 -3.16
CA ASN A 327 -9.44 26.61 -2.07
C ASN A 327 -10.94 26.46 -2.36
N ASP A 328 -11.34 25.40 -3.07
CA ASP A 328 -12.72 25.11 -3.45
C ASP A 328 -13.46 24.36 -2.32
N ALA A 329 -13.94 25.11 -1.35
CA ALA A 329 -14.71 24.56 -0.24
C ALA A 329 -16.06 23.94 -0.68
N CYS A 330 -16.62 24.39 -1.80
CA CYS A 330 -17.87 23.86 -2.32
C CYS A 330 -17.68 22.43 -2.81
N GLU A 331 -16.64 22.17 -3.60
CA GLU A 331 -16.31 20.84 -4.11
C GLU A 331 -15.98 19.87 -2.96
N ILE A 332 -15.20 20.31 -1.97
CA ILE A 332 -14.91 19.48 -0.78
C ILE A 332 -16.21 19.11 -0.05
N LYS A 333 -17.15 20.07 0.10
CA LYS A 333 -18.44 19.83 0.73
C LYS A 333 -19.29 18.84 -0.07
N ASN A 334 -19.30 18.95 -1.41
CA ASN A 334 -20.01 18.03 -2.30
C ASN A 334 -19.50 16.60 -2.14
N ILE A 335 -18.19 16.40 -2.23
CA ILE A 335 -17.54 15.09 -2.00
C ILE A 335 -17.91 14.53 -0.62
N LYS A 336 -17.85 15.37 0.43
CA LYS A 336 -18.22 14.97 1.77
C LYS A 336 -19.68 14.53 1.89
N SER A 337 -20.59 15.24 1.22
CA SER A 337 -22.02 14.92 1.20
C SER A 337 -22.31 13.59 0.48
N GLU A 338 -21.64 13.31 -0.62
CA GLU A 338 -21.73 12.04 -1.34
C GLU A 338 -21.25 10.86 -0.48
N LEU A 339 -20.12 11.04 0.23
CA LEU A 339 -19.54 10.02 1.08
C LEU A 339 -20.37 9.75 2.36
N ALA A 340 -21.10 10.73 2.87
CA ALA A 340 -21.93 10.59 4.08
C ALA A 340 -22.99 9.48 3.96
N CYS A 341 -23.38 9.11 2.73
CA CYS A 341 -24.31 8.03 2.44
C CYS A 341 -23.67 6.64 2.43
N LEU A 342 -22.33 6.55 2.43
CA LEU A 342 -21.56 5.30 2.31
C LEU A 342 -21.20 4.73 3.68
N LYS A 343 -22.19 4.39 4.50
CA LYS A 343 -21.95 3.85 5.86
C LYS A 343 -21.51 2.41 5.84
N GLU A 344 -22.02 1.61 4.90
CA GLU A 344 -21.79 0.18 4.77
C GLU A 344 -21.58 -0.20 3.31
N PRO A 345 -20.85 -1.27 3.00
CA PRO A 345 -20.67 -1.74 1.63
C PRO A 345 -22.00 -2.28 1.06
N LYS A 346 -22.25 -2.04 -0.22
CA LYS A 346 -23.39 -2.62 -0.94
C LYS A 346 -23.25 -4.13 -1.13
N ASN A 347 -22.01 -4.57 -1.33
CA ASN A 347 -21.57 -5.96 -1.36
C ASN A 347 -20.22 -6.03 -0.65
N PHE A 348 -19.92 -7.13 0.00
CA PHE A 348 -18.58 -7.36 0.50
C PHE A 348 -17.67 -7.75 -0.65
N ALA A 349 -16.47 -7.22 -0.68
CA ALA A 349 -15.51 -7.47 -1.74
C ALA A 349 -14.20 -8.02 -1.18
N GLY A 350 -13.50 -8.76 -2.01
CA GLY A 350 -12.17 -9.26 -1.71
C GLY A 350 -11.37 -9.39 -3.00
N PHE A 351 -10.06 -9.43 -2.88
CA PHE A 351 -9.19 -9.64 -4.03
C PHE A 351 -8.14 -10.69 -3.72
N PHE A 352 -7.59 -11.26 -4.78
CA PHE A 352 -6.34 -12.00 -4.72
C PHE A 352 -5.44 -11.66 -5.89
N LEU A 353 -4.13 -11.72 -5.65
CA LEU A 353 -3.10 -11.61 -6.67
C LEU A 353 -2.78 -13.00 -7.19
N ILE A 354 -2.67 -13.13 -8.51
CA ILE A 354 -2.29 -14.38 -9.17
C ILE A 354 -0.77 -14.48 -9.11
N ASN A 355 -0.26 -15.37 -8.28
CA ASN A 355 1.17 -15.53 -8.09
C ASN A 355 1.83 -16.21 -9.30
N PRO A 356 3.02 -15.76 -9.70
CA PRO A 356 3.78 -16.45 -10.71
C PRO A 356 4.29 -17.80 -10.19
N ILE A 357 4.20 -18.81 -11.04
CA ILE A 357 4.81 -20.14 -10.83
C ILE A 357 6.16 -20.14 -11.55
N CYS A 358 7.19 -20.79 -10.94
CA CYS A 358 8.49 -20.95 -11.62
C CYS A 358 8.32 -21.69 -12.95
N GLY A 359 8.88 -21.13 -14.01
CA GLY A 359 8.79 -21.69 -15.37
C GLY A 359 8.46 -20.64 -16.43
N THR A 360 8.17 -21.11 -17.64
CA THR A 360 7.77 -20.26 -18.75
C THR A 360 6.24 -20.26 -18.84
N PHE A 361 5.61 -19.10 -18.72
CA PHE A 361 4.16 -18.98 -18.91
C PHE A 361 3.78 -19.20 -20.38
N LEU A 362 2.89 -20.13 -20.64
CA LEU A 362 2.43 -20.44 -22.00
C LEU A 362 1.09 -19.78 -22.34
N SER A 363 0.12 -19.92 -21.44
CA SER A 363 -1.22 -19.36 -21.64
C SER A 363 -2.03 -19.29 -20.36
N GLY A 364 -3.08 -18.49 -20.38
CA GLY A 364 -4.10 -18.41 -19.31
C GLY A 364 -5.36 -17.75 -19.83
N ALA A 365 -6.48 -17.96 -19.13
CA ALA A 365 -7.75 -17.35 -19.49
C ALA A 365 -7.69 -15.82 -19.36
N GLN A 366 -8.05 -15.09 -20.41
CA GLN A 366 -8.04 -13.63 -20.43
C GLN A 366 -9.31 -13.00 -19.84
N ASN A 367 -10.42 -13.75 -19.84
CA ASN A 367 -11.70 -13.29 -19.30
C ASN A 367 -12.21 -14.30 -18.28
N CYS A 368 -12.65 -13.79 -17.13
CA CYS A 368 -13.29 -14.63 -16.11
C CYS A 368 -14.76 -14.91 -16.49
N LYS A 369 -15.21 -16.13 -16.24
CA LYS A 369 -16.58 -16.57 -16.56
C LYS A 369 -17.61 -16.31 -15.46
N PHE A 370 -17.18 -15.88 -14.27
CA PHE A 370 -18.04 -15.74 -13.12
C PHE A 370 -18.58 -14.32 -12.99
N GLU A 371 -19.90 -14.16 -12.86
CA GLU A 371 -20.57 -12.85 -12.69
C GLU A 371 -20.23 -12.16 -11.37
N PHE A 372 -19.85 -12.93 -10.33
CA PHE A 372 -19.43 -12.39 -9.06
C PHE A 372 -17.99 -11.87 -9.05
N VAL A 373 -17.28 -11.96 -10.17
CA VAL A 373 -15.95 -11.34 -10.34
C VAL A 373 -16.15 -9.95 -10.94
N ALA A 374 -15.94 -8.94 -10.11
CA ALA A 374 -16.13 -7.53 -10.47
C ALA A 374 -15.00 -6.99 -11.36
N ASP A 375 -13.78 -7.52 -11.21
CA ASP A 375 -12.63 -7.16 -12.03
C ASP A 375 -11.65 -8.35 -12.10
N TYR A 376 -11.10 -8.58 -13.28
CA TYR A 376 -10.13 -9.65 -13.53
C TYR A 376 -9.14 -9.22 -14.59
N ARG A 377 -7.86 -9.42 -14.30
CA ARG A 377 -6.81 -9.14 -15.28
C ARG A 377 -5.68 -10.15 -15.16
N LEU A 378 -5.30 -10.75 -16.28
CA LEU A 378 -4.09 -11.56 -16.43
C LEU A 378 -3.08 -10.74 -17.26
N THR A 379 -1.92 -10.44 -16.68
CA THR A 379 -0.90 -9.58 -17.30
C THR A 379 0.27 -10.34 -17.90
N ALA A 380 0.44 -11.62 -17.52
CA ALA A 380 1.48 -12.48 -18.04
C ALA A 380 1.36 -12.66 -19.55
N LYS A 381 2.49 -12.62 -20.25
CA LYS A 381 2.58 -12.80 -21.71
C LYS A 381 3.19 -14.18 -22.03
N ALA A 382 2.71 -14.84 -23.09
CA ALA A 382 3.26 -16.11 -23.55
C ALA A 382 4.77 -15.98 -23.80
N GLY A 383 5.54 -16.95 -23.32
CA GLY A 383 7.01 -16.94 -23.35
C GLY A 383 7.68 -16.18 -22.20
N GLN A 384 6.92 -15.53 -21.32
CA GLN A 384 7.48 -14.85 -20.14
C GLN A 384 7.97 -15.88 -19.12
N LYS A 385 9.23 -15.73 -18.67
CA LYS A 385 9.83 -16.57 -17.64
C LYS A 385 9.65 -15.95 -16.26
N PHE A 386 9.28 -16.79 -15.29
CA PHE A 386 9.14 -16.41 -13.89
C PHE A 386 10.06 -17.28 -13.02
N ASN A 387 10.72 -16.68 -12.05
CA ASN A 387 11.56 -17.34 -11.06
C ASN A 387 10.85 -17.58 -9.72
N GLY A 388 9.51 -17.48 -9.71
CA GLY A 388 8.71 -17.42 -8.51
C GLY A 388 8.49 -15.99 -8.05
N ARG A 389 8.23 -15.82 -6.76
CA ARG A 389 7.87 -14.55 -6.16
C ARG A 389 9.02 -14.00 -5.31
N GLU A 390 9.40 -12.75 -5.49
CA GLU A 390 10.46 -12.07 -4.76
C GLU A 390 9.93 -11.18 -3.63
N TYR A 391 8.71 -10.61 -3.78
CA TYR A 391 8.05 -9.77 -2.76
C TYR A 391 6.53 -9.89 -2.86
N SER A 392 5.78 -9.33 -1.90
CA SER A 392 4.32 -9.49 -1.81
C SER A 392 3.55 -8.89 -3.01
N GLY A 393 4.13 -7.94 -3.71
CA GLY A 393 3.55 -7.29 -4.89
C GLY A 393 3.74 -8.05 -6.21
N ASP A 394 4.66 -9.04 -6.26
CA ASP A 394 4.89 -9.81 -7.47
C ASP A 394 3.65 -10.61 -7.84
N ASN A 395 3.12 -10.33 -9.02
CA ASN A 395 1.95 -11.03 -9.53
C ASN A 395 1.93 -11.02 -11.06
N MET A 396 1.20 -11.94 -11.64
CA MET A 396 0.93 -12.00 -13.07
C MET A 396 -0.52 -11.66 -13.40
N GLY A 397 -1.25 -11.11 -12.44
CA GLY A 397 -2.64 -10.70 -12.57
C GLY A 397 -3.36 -10.67 -11.24
N TYR A 398 -4.66 -10.43 -11.28
CA TYR A 398 -5.50 -10.36 -10.10
C TYR A 398 -6.96 -10.67 -10.44
N ALA A 399 -7.74 -10.94 -9.40
CA ALA A 399 -9.20 -10.91 -9.45
C ALA A 399 -9.77 -10.17 -8.24
N VAL A 400 -10.87 -9.47 -8.45
CA VAL A 400 -11.70 -8.85 -7.40
C VAL A 400 -13.06 -9.54 -7.42
N CYS A 401 -13.41 -10.19 -6.32
CA CYS A 401 -14.68 -10.91 -6.16
C CYS A 401 -15.61 -10.14 -5.22
N VAL A 402 -16.93 -10.35 -5.39
CA VAL A 402 -17.96 -9.80 -4.50
C VAL A 402 -18.84 -10.92 -3.95
N GLY A 403 -19.46 -10.67 -2.79
CA GLY A 403 -20.40 -11.57 -2.14
C GLY A 403 -21.36 -10.80 -1.24
N SER A 404 -22.54 -11.34 -0.99
CA SER A 404 -23.55 -10.70 -0.11
C SER A 404 -23.23 -10.85 1.38
N ASN A 405 -22.30 -11.72 1.75
CA ASN A 405 -21.74 -11.88 3.08
C ASN A 405 -20.34 -12.50 2.98
N GLU A 406 -19.63 -12.58 4.12
CA GLU A 406 -18.27 -13.08 4.20
C GLU A 406 -18.13 -14.53 3.72
N GLN A 407 -19.10 -15.40 4.05
CA GLN A 407 -19.06 -16.81 3.63
C GLN A 407 -19.16 -16.96 2.11
N ILE A 408 -20.11 -16.24 1.49
CA ILE A 408 -20.28 -16.25 0.02
C ILE A 408 -19.06 -15.65 -0.65
N LEU A 409 -18.55 -14.53 -0.13
CA LEU A 409 -17.34 -13.89 -0.65
C LEU A 409 -16.14 -14.86 -0.64
N ASN A 410 -15.88 -15.52 0.48
CA ASN A 410 -14.76 -16.45 0.62
C ASN A 410 -14.92 -17.67 -0.32
N ASN A 411 -16.14 -18.16 -0.52
CA ASN A 411 -16.42 -19.24 -1.48
C ASN A 411 -16.16 -18.77 -2.93
N ASN A 412 -16.60 -17.56 -3.27
CA ASN A 412 -16.39 -16.96 -4.59
C ASN A 412 -14.90 -16.77 -4.89
N ILE A 413 -14.13 -16.28 -3.92
CA ILE A 413 -12.68 -16.15 -4.03
C ILE A 413 -12.05 -17.52 -4.29
N ARG A 414 -12.36 -18.54 -3.46
CA ARG A 414 -11.81 -19.89 -3.62
C ARG A 414 -12.12 -20.46 -4.99
N GLN A 415 -13.38 -20.38 -5.41
CA GLN A 415 -13.82 -20.88 -6.72
C GLN A 415 -13.08 -20.17 -7.87
N THR A 416 -12.81 -18.87 -7.73
CA THR A 416 -12.08 -18.11 -8.74
C THR A 416 -10.59 -18.50 -8.75
N VAL A 417 -9.96 -18.68 -7.58
CA VAL A 417 -8.57 -19.15 -7.47
C VAL A 417 -8.42 -20.49 -8.16
N ASP A 418 -9.27 -21.47 -7.82
CA ASP A 418 -9.24 -22.82 -8.41
C ASP A 418 -9.41 -22.78 -9.94
N TRP A 419 -10.34 -21.94 -10.41
CA TRP A 419 -10.58 -21.77 -11.84
C TRP A 419 -9.37 -21.13 -12.53
N VAL A 420 -8.77 -20.08 -11.97
CA VAL A 420 -7.60 -19.40 -12.55
C VAL A 420 -6.47 -20.38 -12.73
N TYR A 421 -6.06 -21.09 -11.67
CA TYR A 421 -4.91 -22.00 -11.73
C TYR A 421 -5.18 -23.26 -12.58
N SER A 422 -6.44 -23.69 -12.72
CA SER A 422 -6.81 -24.75 -13.65
C SER A 422 -6.71 -24.35 -15.14
N ASN A 423 -6.72 -23.04 -15.43
CA ASN A 423 -6.65 -22.51 -16.78
C ASN A 423 -5.28 -21.90 -17.15
N ILE A 424 -4.31 -21.93 -16.24
CA ILE A 424 -2.94 -21.48 -16.50
C ILE A 424 -2.09 -22.68 -16.95
N ARG A 425 -1.22 -22.46 -17.94
CA ARG A 425 -0.27 -23.45 -18.45
C ARG A 425 1.13 -22.89 -18.41
N TYR A 426 2.03 -23.73 -17.92
CA TYR A 426 3.47 -23.49 -17.83
C TYR A 426 4.26 -24.63 -18.48
N GLU A 427 5.50 -24.32 -18.87
CA GLU A 427 6.55 -25.24 -19.28
C GLU A 427 7.75 -25.12 -18.32
#